data_3b0ae523759beeb8fd8f661b21f4625c
#
_entry.id   3b0ae523759beeb8fd8f661b21f4625c
#
_cell.length_a   1.000
_cell.length_b   1.000
_cell.length_c   1.000
_cell.angle_alpha   90.00
_cell.angle_beta   90.00
_cell.angle_gamma   90.00
#
_symmetry.space_group_name_H-M   'P 1'
#
loop_
_entity.id
_entity.type
_entity.pdbx_description
1 polymer ?
#
loop_
_entity_poly.entity_id
_entity_poly.type
_entity_poly.pdbx_seq_one_letter_code
_entity_poly.pdbx_strand_id
1 'polypeptide(L)'
;MPFPYAGLKALENLQALSKEGFLLLSADRGATSIESLQQQKTPKLSAHGGAFSLSVNYHLIGRYLEHCGASIQNNRHNSSALNIMMAVKGRENSETKLSFQEAIATVNPDDFCKIRQLLPLLARDYDINFLLPYLRLSHWDISILVTAQDKLLEQLPDKFFLQRKEWCEAIERAADMFFDIGALFGTCFTLRGAD
;
A
#
# COMPACT_ATOMS: atom_id res chain seq x y z
N MET A 1 24.60 0.23 3.35
CA MET A 1 23.47 -0.74 3.22
C MET A 1 24.02 -2.07 2.74
N PRO A 2 23.56 -3.24 3.22
CA PRO A 2 24.08 -4.53 2.81
C PRO A 2 23.78 -4.84 1.34
N PHE A 3 24.65 -5.65 0.74
CA PHE A 3 24.43 -6.17 -0.61
C PHE A 3 23.30 -7.21 -0.59
N PRO A 4 22.26 -7.12 -1.41
CA PRO A 4 21.07 -7.97 -1.32
C PRO A 4 21.26 -9.32 -2.04
N TYR A 5 22.33 -10.05 -1.74
CA TYR A 5 22.68 -11.30 -2.44
C TYR A 5 21.55 -12.34 -2.43
N ALA A 6 20.97 -12.61 -1.27
CA ALA A 6 19.89 -13.58 -1.13
C ALA A 6 18.65 -13.17 -1.92
N GLY A 7 18.29 -11.87 -1.89
CA GLY A 7 17.19 -11.31 -2.68
C GLY A 7 17.43 -11.43 -4.18
N LEU A 8 18.62 -11.11 -4.66
CA LEU A 8 18.97 -11.25 -6.07
C LEU A 8 18.92 -12.72 -6.52
N LYS A 9 19.41 -13.65 -5.68
CA LYS A 9 19.34 -15.08 -5.99
C LYS A 9 17.91 -15.61 -6.01
N ALA A 10 17.06 -15.13 -5.10
CA ALA A 10 15.62 -15.45 -5.12
C ALA A 10 14.95 -14.94 -6.40
N LEU A 11 15.24 -13.69 -6.81
CA LEU A 11 14.71 -13.11 -8.05
C LEU A 11 15.19 -13.87 -9.28
N GLU A 12 16.45 -14.30 -9.33
CA GLU A 12 16.98 -15.15 -10.40
C GLU A 12 16.21 -16.46 -10.52
N ASN A 13 15.97 -17.13 -9.39
CA ASN A 13 15.20 -18.38 -9.36
C ASN A 13 13.74 -18.15 -9.80
N LEU A 14 13.10 -17.07 -9.37
CA LEU A 14 11.72 -16.73 -9.79
C LEU A 14 11.65 -16.40 -11.31
N GLN A 15 12.64 -15.69 -11.83
CA GLN A 15 12.70 -15.39 -13.27
C GLN A 15 12.84 -16.66 -14.11
N ALA A 16 13.53 -17.68 -13.61
CA ALA A 16 13.67 -18.96 -14.32
C ALA A 16 12.36 -19.73 -14.46
N LEU A 17 11.31 -19.40 -13.70
CA LEU A 17 10.00 -20.02 -13.79
C LEU A 17 9.18 -19.51 -14.98
N SER A 18 9.52 -18.37 -15.55
CA SER A 18 8.81 -17.80 -16.70
C SER A 18 9.75 -17.62 -17.90
N LYS A 19 9.35 -18.19 -19.03
CA LYS A 19 10.10 -18.07 -20.30
C LYS A 19 9.80 -16.78 -21.06
N GLU A 20 8.63 -16.22 -20.88
CA GLU A 20 8.15 -15.07 -21.67
C GLU A 20 8.39 -13.72 -20.99
N GLY A 21 8.71 -13.72 -19.70
CA GLY A 21 8.93 -12.52 -18.91
C GLY A 21 8.22 -12.55 -17.58
N PHE A 22 8.24 -11.44 -16.85
CA PHE A 22 7.61 -11.32 -15.54
C PHE A 22 7.18 -9.87 -15.26
N LEU A 23 6.23 -9.74 -14.35
CA LEU A 23 5.91 -8.53 -13.63
C LEU A 23 6.27 -8.75 -12.17
N LEU A 24 7.16 -7.93 -11.62
CA LEU A 24 7.46 -7.86 -10.19
C LEU A 24 6.93 -6.54 -9.64
N LEU A 25 6.09 -6.62 -8.60
CA LEU A 25 5.70 -5.49 -7.78
C LEU A 25 6.22 -5.75 -6.37
N SER A 26 7.07 -4.86 -5.86
CA SER A 26 7.70 -5.00 -4.55
C SER A 26 7.54 -3.70 -3.77
N ALA A 27 7.11 -3.82 -2.50
CA ALA A 27 6.89 -2.69 -1.62
C ALA A 27 7.50 -2.98 -0.25
N ASP A 28 8.43 -2.14 0.18
CA ASP A 28 9.05 -2.21 1.51
C ASP A 28 9.79 -0.90 1.82
N ARG A 29 10.29 -0.79 3.05
CA ARG A 29 11.25 0.26 3.42
C ARG A 29 12.56 0.03 2.69
N GLY A 30 13.07 1.05 2.00
CA GLY A 30 14.29 0.88 1.24
C GLY A 30 14.84 2.18 0.65
N ALA A 31 15.86 2.04 -0.20
CA ALA A 31 16.45 3.15 -0.93
C ALA A 31 16.42 2.84 -2.43
N THR A 32 15.88 3.79 -3.21
CA THR A 32 15.71 3.68 -4.66
C THR A 32 16.80 4.41 -5.44
N SER A 33 17.60 5.26 -4.77
CA SER A 33 18.66 6.01 -5.42
C SER A 33 20.01 5.87 -4.69
N ILE A 34 21.09 6.20 -5.38
CA ILE A 34 22.45 6.15 -4.81
C ILE A 34 22.61 7.23 -3.73
N GLU A 35 21.98 8.38 -3.89
CA GLU A 35 22.03 9.50 -2.95
C GLU A 35 21.37 9.08 -1.62
N SER A 36 20.20 8.41 -1.68
CA SER A 36 19.54 7.90 -0.48
C SER A 36 20.34 6.78 0.20
N LEU A 37 21.10 5.99 -0.55
CA LEU A 37 22.04 5.01 0.01
C LEU A 37 23.22 5.68 0.72
N GLN A 38 23.79 6.75 0.14
CA GLN A 38 24.92 7.48 0.71
C GLN A 38 24.56 8.23 1.99
N GLN A 39 23.31 8.70 2.12
CA GLN A 39 22.81 9.34 3.35
C GLN A 39 22.66 8.36 4.51
N GLN A 40 22.57 7.07 4.25
CA GLN A 40 22.43 6.04 5.27
C GLN A 40 23.81 5.60 5.76
N LYS A 41 24.29 6.22 6.83
CA LYS A 41 25.63 5.89 7.43
C LYS A 41 25.73 4.44 7.92
N THR A 42 24.63 3.88 8.43
CA THR A 42 24.55 2.49 8.93
C THR A 42 23.25 1.84 8.49
N PRO A 43 23.25 0.51 8.24
CA PRO A 43 22.01 -0.20 8.00
C PRO A 43 21.08 -0.06 9.20
N LYS A 44 19.84 0.37 8.98
CA LYS A 44 18.83 0.42 10.05
C LYS A 44 18.27 -0.99 10.24
N LEU A 45 18.59 -1.58 11.38
CA LEU A 45 17.97 -2.81 11.83
C LEU A 45 16.71 -2.46 12.61
N SER A 46 15.55 -2.93 12.17
CA SER A 46 14.29 -2.82 12.90
C SER A 46 13.97 -4.17 13.55
N ALA A 47 13.73 -4.16 14.86
CA ALA A 47 13.36 -5.37 15.61
C ALA A 47 11.88 -5.26 16.03
N HIS A 48 11.11 -6.30 15.72
CA HIS A 48 9.68 -6.38 16.02
C HIS A 48 9.33 -7.80 16.47
N GLY A 49 8.86 -7.95 17.72
CA GLY A 49 8.31 -9.22 18.20
C GLY A 49 9.23 -10.45 18.02
N GLY A 50 10.54 -10.29 18.18
CA GLY A 50 11.52 -11.37 18.00
C GLY A 50 12.01 -11.56 16.55
N ALA A 51 11.45 -10.84 15.58
CA ALA A 51 11.97 -10.77 14.21
C ALA A 51 12.78 -9.49 13.99
N PHE A 52 13.65 -9.50 13.00
CA PHE A 52 14.36 -8.30 12.57
C PHE A 52 14.20 -8.10 11.06
N SER A 53 14.22 -6.86 10.63
CA SER A 53 14.18 -6.48 9.22
C SER A 53 15.25 -5.45 8.88
N LEU A 54 15.75 -5.52 7.66
CA LEU A 54 16.66 -4.55 7.06
C LEU A 54 15.97 -3.83 5.92
N SER A 55 16.29 -2.56 5.75
CA SER A 55 15.79 -1.80 4.60
C SER A 55 16.29 -2.39 3.28
N VAL A 56 15.42 -2.46 2.29
CA VAL A 56 15.72 -3.02 0.97
C VAL A 56 16.60 -2.07 0.15
N ASN A 57 17.58 -2.62 -0.55
CA ASN A 57 18.38 -1.88 -1.52
C ASN A 57 17.73 -1.94 -2.90
N TYR A 58 16.66 -1.16 -3.10
CA TYR A 58 15.94 -1.09 -4.37
C TYR A 58 16.80 -0.54 -5.51
N HIS A 59 17.73 0.36 -5.21
CA HIS A 59 18.64 0.86 -6.23
C HIS A 59 19.45 -0.28 -6.87
N LEU A 60 20.07 -1.13 -6.07
CA LEU A 60 20.88 -2.22 -6.60
C LEU A 60 20.03 -3.31 -7.27
N ILE A 61 18.89 -3.65 -6.68
CA ILE A 61 17.93 -4.60 -7.26
C ILE A 61 17.43 -4.09 -8.62
N GLY A 62 17.06 -2.82 -8.69
CA GLY A 62 16.62 -2.18 -9.95
C GLY A 62 17.71 -2.25 -11.02
N ARG A 63 18.96 -1.87 -10.68
CA ARG A 63 20.10 -1.95 -11.61
C ARG A 63 20.37 -3.37 -12.10
N TYR A 64 20.28 -4.36 -11.21
CA TYR A 64 20.40 -5.77 -11.60
C TYR A 64 19.29 -6.18 -12.58
N LEU A 65 18.04 -5.85 -12.29
CA LEU A 65 16.92 -6.21 -13.15
C LEU A 65 16.96 -5.48 -14.51
N GLU A 66 17.39 -4.21 -14.54
CA GLU A 66 17.66 -3.47 -15.78
C GLU A 66 18.72 -4.15 -16.63
N HIS A 67 19.83 -4.59 -15.99
CA HIS A 67 20.87 -5.37 -16.69
C HIS A 67 20.32 -6.69 -17.24
N CYS A 68 19.35 -7.30 -16.57
CA CYS A 68 18.64 -8.49 -17.08
C CYS A 68 17.56 -8.17 -18.14
N GLY A 69 17.44 -6.91 -18.58
CA GLY A 69 16.52 -6.48 -19.61
C GLY A 69 15.12 -6.13 -19.13
N ALA A 70 14.92 -5.88 -17.82
CA ALA A 70 13.66 -5.39 -17.30
C ALA A 70 13.57 -3.85 -17.36
N SER A 71 12.36 -3.33 -17.53
CA SER A 71 12.01 -1.92 -17.36
C SER A 71 11.61 -1.68 -15.91
N ILE A 72 12.19 -0.65 -15.25
CA ILE A 72 11.98 -0.35 -13.84
C ILE A 72 11.19 0.95 -13.67
N GLN A 73 10.23 0.93 -12.75
CA GLN A 73 9.57 2.13 -12.25
C GLN A 73 9.55 2.10 -10.72
N ASN A 74 9.78 3.27 -10.12
CA ASN A 74 9.69 3.47 -8.68
C ASN A 74 8.68 4.59 -8.38
N ASN A 75 8.13 4.60 -7.16
CA ASN A 75 7.41 5.77 -6.68
C ASN A 75 8.34 6.99 -6.66
N ARG A 76 7.79 8.16 -7.00
CA ARG A 76 8.58 9.39 -7.24
C ARG A 76 8.98 10.14 -5.96
N HIS A 77 8.44 9.77 -4.81
CA HIS A 77 8.61 10.52 -3.57
C HIS A 77 9.81 10.00 -2.76
N ASN A 78 10.91 10.74 -2.78
CA ASN A 78 12.15 10.39 -2.09
C ASN A 78 12.06 10.44 -0.55
N SER A 79 11.01 11.04 0.00
CA SER A 79 10.79 11.15 1.45
C SER A 79 9.92 10.01 2.01
N SER A 80 9.60 9.04 1.20
CA SER A 80 8.76 7.92 1.58
C SER A 80 9.50 6.93 2.46
N ALA A 81 8.87 6.51 3.56
CA ALA A 81 9.36 5.37 4.34
C ALA A 81 9.12 4.06 3.60
N LEU A 82 8.01 3.97 2.84
CA LEU A 82 7.67 2.85 1.99
C LEU A 82 8.02 3.18 0.53
N ASN A 83 8.88 2.38 -0.08
CA ASN A 83 9.20 2.48 -1.49
C ASN A 83 8.55 1.31 -2.24
N ILE A 84 8.03 1.60 -3.43
CA ILE A 84 7.39 0.63 -4.30
C ILE A 84 8.14 0.62 -5.61
N MET A 85 8.58 -0.57 -6.02
CA MET A 85 9.27 -0.80 -7.27
C MET A 85 8.44 -1.75 -8.14
N MET A 86 8.24 -1.38 -9.38
CA MET A 86 7.71 -2.25 -10.44
C MET A 86 8.84 -2.58 -11.41
N ALA A 87 9.01 -3.85 -11.72
CA ALA A 87 9.89 -4.32 -12.77
C ALA A 87 9.11 -5.17 -13.77
N VAL A 88 9.26 -4.85 -15.06
CA VAL A 88 8.60 -5.59 -16.16
C VAL A 88 9.66 -6.08 -17.12
N LYS A 89 9.68 -7.38 -17.40
CA LYS A 89 10.50 -8.00 -18.44
C LYS A 89 9.62 -8.76 -19.41
N GLY A 90 9.99 -8.76 -20.68
CA GLY A 90 9.22 -9.39 -21.76
C GLY A 90 8.38 -8.37 -22.51
N ARG A 91 7.15 -8.72 -22.85
CA ARG A 91 6.27 -7.84 -23.62
C ARG A 91 5.91 -6.60 -22.81
N GLU A 92 6.41 -5.44 -23.24
CA GLU A 92 6.03 -4.17 -22.60
C GLU A 92 4.54 -3.90 -22.79
N ASN A 93 3.88 -3.58 -21.68
CA ASN A 93 2.51 -3.11 -21.69
C ASN A 93 2.48 -1.66 -21.16
N SER A 94 2.15 -0.73 -22.05
CA SER A 94 2.01 0.69 -21.73
C SER A 94 0.93 0.94 -20.67
N GLU A 95 -0.14 0.13 -20.68
CA GLU A 95 -1.22 0.21 -19.70
C GLU A 95 -0.75 -0.15 -18.30
N THR A 96 0.10 -1.17 -18.16
CA THR A 96 0.69 -1.53 -16.86
C THR A 96 1.54 -0.39 -16.29
N LYS A 97 2.33 0.28 -17.16
CA LYS A 97 3.13 1.44 -16.75
C LYS A 97 2.25 2.61 -16.33
N LEU A 98 1.22 2.90 -17.11
CA LEU A 98 0.26 3.97 -16.81
C LEU A 98 -0.47 3.69 -15.48
N SER A 99 -0.99 2.48 -15.30
CA SER A 99 -1.66 2.08 -14.08
C SER A 99 -0.76 2.22 -12.83
N PHE A 100 0.51 1.84 -12.95
CA PHE A 100 1.48 2.05 -11.86
C PHE A 100 1.68 3.54 -11.57
N GLN A 101 1.80 4.38 -12.61
CA GLN A 101 1.99 5.82 -12.44
C GLN A 101 0.77 6.47 -11.80
N GLU A 102 -0.42 6.11 -12.22
CA GLU A 102 -1.67 6.66 -11.66
C GLU A 102 -1.92 6.19 -10.22
N ALA A 103 -1.73 4.89 -9.95
CA ALA A 103 -2.07 4.30 -8.66
C ALA A 103 -0.99 4.53 -7.57
N ILE A 104 0.29 4.60 -7.97
CA ILE A 104 1.42 4.54 -7.01
C ILE A 104 2.29 5.79 -7.09
N ALA A 105 2.61 6.25 -8.30
CA ALA A 105 3.58 7.34 -8.44
C ALA A 105 2.98 8.73 -8.20
N THR A 106 1.65 8.87 -8.30
CA THR A 106 0.94 10.14 -8.07
C THR A 106 0.62 10.35 -6.61
N VAL A 107 0.14 9.31 -5.92
CA VAL A 107 -0.19 9.33 -4.49
C VAL A 107 0.56 8.20 -3.80
N ASN A 108 1.52 8.58 -2.97
CA ASN A 108 2.30 7.61 -2.21
C ASN A 108 1.48 7.05 -1.02
N PRO A 109 1.64 5.77 -0.65
CA PRO A 109 1.06 5.22 0.58
C PRO A 109 1.38 6.04 1.84
N ASP A 110 2.57 6.63 1.95
CA ASP A 110 2.93 7.51 3.07
C ASP A 110 2.12 8.80 3.11
N ASP A 111 1.75 9.35 1.97
CA ASP A 111 0.92 10.55 1.91
C ASP A 111 -0.47 10.25 2.46
N PHE A 112 -1.02 9.11 2.09
CA PHE A 112 -2.27 8.62 2.66
C PHE A 112 -2.16 8.39 4.18
N CYS A 113 -1.09 7.76 4.65
CA CYS A 113 -0.83 7.56 6.08
C CYS A 113 -0.73 8.88 6.85
N LYS A 114 -0.14 9.92 6.26
CA LYS A 114 -0.08 11.27 6.86
C LYS A 114 -1.46 11.91 6.95
N ILE A 115 -2.24 11.85 5.86
CA ILE A 115 -3.61 12.38 5.84
C ILE A 115 -4.47 11.62 6.86
N ARG A 116 -4.31 10.31 6.96
CA ARG A 116 -5.03 9.48 7.92
C ARG A 116 -4.81 9.90 9.38
N GLN A 117 -3.67 10.46 9.73
CA GLN A 117 -3.41 10.99 11.09
C GLN A 117 -4.36 12.15 11.46
N LEU A 118 -4.96 12.81 10.48
CA LEU A 118 -5.96 13.86 10.69
C LEU A 118 -7.38 13.28 10.88
N LEU A 119 -7.60 12.01 10.62
CA LEU A 119 -8.91 11.38 10.66
C LEU A 119 -9.63 11.53 12.02
N PRO A 120 -8.98 11.36 13.18
CA PRO A 120 -9.64 11.57 14.47
C PRO A 120 -10.17 12.99 14.66
N LEU A 121 -9.46 14.00 14.11
CA LEU A 121 -9.90 15.40 14.13
C LEU A 121 -11.08 15.61 13.19
N LEU A 122 -11.01 15.05 11.97
CA LEU A 122 -12.09 15.12 11.00
C LEU A 122 -13.35 14.41 11.52
N ALA A 123 -13.21 13.24 12.12
CA ALA A 123 -14.31 12.49 12.70
C ALA A 123 -14.99 13.25 13.87
N ARG A 124 -14.24 14.02 14.65
CA ARG A 124 -14.78 14.82 15.77
C ARG A 124 -15.52 16.06 15.31
N ASP A 125 -14.92 16.83 14.39
CA ASP A 125 -15.30 18.23 14.15
C ASP A 125 -16.18 18.40 12.89
N TYR A 126 -16.24 17.41 11.99
CA TYR A 126 -16.96 17.50 10.72
C TYR A 126 -18.11 16.51 10.60
N ASP A 127 -19.05 16.81 9.71
CA ASP A 127 -20.16 15.93 9.35
C ASP A 127 -19.65 14.63 8.68
N ILE A 128 -20.38 13.52 8.86
CA ILE A 128 -20.02 12.22 8.24
C ILE A 128 -19.91 12.29 6.71
N ASN A 129 -20.56 13.24 6.07
CA ASN A 129 -20.45 13.43 4.62
C ASN A 129 -19.02 13.72 4.14
N PHE A 130 -18.14 14.24 5.01
CA PHE A 130 -16.72 14.42 4.69
C PHE A 130 -15.92 13.12 4.77
N LEU A 131 -16.42 12.12 5.49
CA LEU A 131 -15.74 10.83 5.65
C LEU A 131 -15.96 9.94 4.42
N LEU A 132 -17.07 10.07 3.71
CA LEU A 132 -17.37 9.23 2.55
C LEU A 132 -16.39 9.43 1.38
N PRO A 133 -16.06 10.67 0.94
CA PRO A 133 -15.00 10.90 -0.03
C PRO A 133 -13.63 10.35 0.45
N TYR A 134 -13.33 10.50 1.74
CA TYR A 134 -12.08 10.00 2.30
C TYR A 134 -12.02 8.47 2.28
N LEU A 135 -13.14 7.80 2.59
CA LEU A 135 -13.26 6.35 2.49
C LEU A 135 -13.05 5.85 1.04
N ARG A 136 -13.56 6.57 0.05
CA ARG A 136 -13.33 6.26 -1.38
C ARG A 136 -11.85 6.43 -1.76
N LEU A 137 -11.22 7.53 -1.34
CA LEU A 137 -9.80 7.81 -1.60
C LEU A 137 -8.87 6.77 -0.94
N SER A 138 -9.29 6.18 0.16
CA SER A 138 -8.55 5.12 0.86
C SER A 138 -8.72 3.74 0.24
N HIS A 139 -9.42 3.62 -0.88
CA HIS A 139 -9.83 2.34 -1.43
C HIS A 139 -10.60 1.48 -0.42
N TRP A 140 -11.53 2.12 0.32
CA TRP A 140 -12.44 1.47 1.26
C TRP A 140 -11.75 0.89 2.51
N ASP A 141 -10.71 1.57 3.02
CA ASP A 141 -10.02 1.16 4.26
C ASP A 141 -10.99 1.14 5.44
N ILE A 142 -11.33 -0.06 5.92
CA ILE A 142 -12.28 -0.27 7.02
C ILE A 142 -11.86 0.45 8.31
N SER A 143 -10.58 0.70 8.52
CA SER A 143 -10.10 1.41 9.71
C SER A 143 -10.63 2.85 9.82
N ILE A 144 -11.05 3.44 8.71
CA ILE A 144 -11.72 4.75 8.69
C ILE A 144 -13.11 4.64 9.32
N LEU A 145 -13.86 3.60 8.97
CA LEU A 145 -15.19 3.33 9.55
C LEU A 145 -15.08 3.06 11.05
N VAL A 146 -14.11 2.24 11.45
CA VAL A 146 -13.86 1.94 12.87
C VAL A 146 -13.51 3.21 13.65
N THR A 147 -12.68 4.09 13.10
CA THR A 147 -12.31 5.37 13.76
C THR A 147 -13.50 6.33 13.86
N ALA A 148 -14.43 6.27 12.91
CA ALA A 148 -15.59 7.15 12.85
C ALA A 148 -16.87 6.51 13.38
N GLN A 149 -16.81 5.32 13.97
CA GLN A 149 -17.96 4.50 14.35
C GLN A 149 -18.99 5.28 15.19
N ASP A 150 -18.55 5.92 16.25
CA ASP A 150 -19.46 6.63 17.16
C ASP A 150 -20.25 7.72 16.43
N LYS A 151 -19.56 8.47 15.57
CA LYS A 151 -20.16 9.53 14.79
C LYS A 151 -21.11 9.00 13.71
N LEU A 152 -20.78 7.87 13.11
CA LEU A 152 -21.69 7.20 12.16
C LEU A 152 -22.97 6.76 12.85
N LEU A 153 -22.86 6.15 14.04
CA LEU A 153 -24.03 5.73 14.82
C LEU A 153 -24.91 6.93 15.26
N GLU A 154 -24.29 8.05 15.59
CA GLU A 154 -24.99 9.28 15.98
C GLU A 154 -25.69 9.95 14.80
N GLN A 155 -25.03 10.11 13.66
CA GLN A 155 -25.50 10.99 12.59
C GLN A 155 -26.21 10.26 11.45
N LEU A 156 -25.93 8.98 11.22
CA LEU A 156 -26.51 8.25 10.10
C LEU A 156 -28.04 8.07 10.18
N PRO A 157 -28.64 7.86 11.36
CA PRO A 157 -30.09 7.73 11.48
C PRO A 157 -30.87 8.96 10.99
N ASP A 158 -30.30 10.16 11.15
CA ASP A 158 -30.93 11.44 10.82
C ASP A 158 -30.70 11.85 9.35
N LYS A 159 -29.94 11.09 8.57
CA LYS A 159 -29.69 11.40 7.16
C LYS A 159 -30.88 11.02 6.28
N PHE A 160 -31.03 11.75 5.15
CA PHE A 160 -32.02 11.40 4.14
C PHE A 160 -31.79 9.99 3.59
N PHE A 161 -32.86 9.35 3.12
CA PHE A 161 -32.87 7.96 2.65
C PHE A 161 -31.72 7.65 1.65
N LEU A 162 -31.50 8.52 0.65
CA LEU A 162 -30.44 8.32 -0.34
C LEU A 162 -29.03 8.34 0.28
N GLN A 163 -28.80 9.23 1.24
CA GLN A 163 -27.52 9.31 1.94
C GLN A 163 -27.29 8.06 2.82
N ARG A 164 -28.32 7.59 3.50
CA ARG A 164 -28.24 6.33 4.27
C ARG A 164 -27.93 5.15 3.37
N LYS A 165 -28.59 5.06 2.22
CA LYS A 165 -28.33 4.01 1.22
C LYS A 165 -26.88 4.04 0.76
N GLU A 166 -26.34 5.21 0.40
CA GLU A 166 -24.96 5.40 -0.02
C GLU A 166 -23.96 4.94 1.07
N TRP A 167 -24.26 5.25 2.34
CA TRP A 167 -23.46 4.81 3.46
C TRP A 167 -23.53 3.29 3.69
N CYS A 168 -24.70 2.67 3.56
CA CYS A 168 -24.83 1.21 3.65
C CYS A 168 -24.00 0.52 2.58
N GLU A 169 -24.10 0.96 1.32
CA GLU A 169 -23.28 0.44 0.22
C GLU A 169 -21.77 0.64 0.46
N ALA A 170 -21.36 1.76 1.05
CA ALA A 170 -20.00 2.06 1.38
C ALA A 170 -19.44 1.16 2.50
N ILE A 171 -20.26 0.89 3.53
CA ILE A 171 -19.90 0.00 4.64
C ILE A 171 -19.77 -1.44 4.15
N GLU A 172 -20.74 -1.93 3.35
CA GLU A 172 -20.70 -3.25 2.74
C GLU A 172 -19.43 -3.42 1.91
N ARG A 173 -19.13 -2.46 1.04
CA ARG A 173 -17.95 -2.51 0.19
C ARG A 173 -16.64 -2.50 0.99
N ALA A 174 -16.55 -1.72 2.05
CA ALA A 174 -15.37 -1.72 2.91
C ALA A 174 -15.21 -3.04 3.68
N ALA A 175 -16.32 -3.66 4.09
CA ALA A 175 -16.33 -4.97 4.72
C ALA A 175 -15.87 -6.06 3.74
N ASP A 176 -16.40 -6.08 2.52
CA ASP A 176 -16.02 -7.03 1.48
C ASP A 176 -14.51 -6.95 1.17
N MET A 177 -13.99 -5.72 0.95
CA MET A 177 -12.55 -5.51 0.72
C MET A 177 -11.69 -5.99 1.90
N PHE A 178 -12.16 -5.83 3.13
CA PHE A 178 -11.45 -6.30 4.31
C PHE A 178 -11.45 -7.83 4.42
N PHE A 179 -12.58 -8.48 4.14
CA PHE A 179 -12.68 -9.94 4.17
C PHE A 179 -11.88 -10.59 3.05
N ASP A 180 -11.86 -10.02 1.86
CA ASP A 180 -11.02 -10.50 0.75
C ASP A 180 -9.54 -10.46 1.13
N ILE A 181 -9.08 -9.37 1.74
CA ILE A 181 -7.71 -9.25 2.25
C ILE A 181 -7.47 -10.24 3.39
N GLY A 182 -8.41 -10.39 4.31
CA GLY A 182 -8.34 -11.32 5.43
C GLY A 182 -8.25 -12.78 4.99
N ALA A 183 -8.99 -13.15 3.96
CA ALA A 183 -8.94 -14.50 3.38
C ALA A 183 -7.57 -14.80 2.75
N LEU A 184 -6.95 -13.82 2.09
CA LEU A 184 -5.60 -13.97 1.52
C LEU A 184 -4.52 -14.15 2.59
N PHE A 185 -4.68 -13.55 3.77
CA PHE A 185 -3.70 -13.63 4.87
C PHE A 185 -4.08 -14.61 5.99
N GLY A 186 -5.17 -15.36 5.84
CA GLY A 186 -5.60 -16.40 6.80
C GLY A 186 -6.04 -15.84 8.17
N THR A 187 -6.35 -14.55 8.26
CA THR A 187 -6.86 -13.93 9.48
C THR A 187 -8.39 -14.02 9.52
N CYS A 188 -8.91 -14.98 10.27
CA CYS A 188 -10.34 -15.11 10.54
C CYS A 188 -10.75 -14.07 11.62
N PHE A 189 -11.32 -12.94 11.23
CA PHE A 189 -12.04 -12.05 12.14
C PHE A 189 -13.51 -12.45 12.17
N THR A 190 -13.95 -13.07 13.25
CA THR A 190 -15.38 -13.24 13.53
C THR A 190 -15.93 -11.90 14.04
N LEU A 191 -16.69 -11.19 13.19
CA LEU A 191 -17.60 -10.19 13.69
C LEU A 191 -18.64 -10.90 14.57
N ARG A 192 -18.57 -10.70 15.89
CA ARG A 192 -19.69 -11.06 16.77
C ARG A 192 -20.84 -10.17 16.38
N GLY A 193 -21.90 -10.78 15.85
CA GLY A 193 -23.16 -10.11 15.62
C GLY A 193 -23.61 -9.44 16.92
N ALA A 194 -23.97 -8.20 16.81
CA ALA A 194 -24.80 -7.58 17.82
C ALA A 194 -26.22 -8.09 17.58
N ASP A 195 -26.70 -8.93 18.51
CA ASP A 195 -28.12 -9.20 18.73
C ASP A 195 -28.82 -7.95 19.25
#